data_cbcc37c6c625a4178eb0a0d54101aa6b
#
_entry.id   cbcc37c6c625a4178eb0a0d54101aa6b
#
_cell.length_a   1.000
_cell.length_b   1.000
_cell.length_c   1.000
_cell.angle_alpha   90.00
_cell.angle_beta   90.00
_cell.angle_gamma   90.00
#
_symmetry.space_group_name_H-M   'P 1'
#
loop_
_entity.id
_entity.type
_entity.pdbx_description
1 polymer ?
#
loop_
_entity_poly.entity_id
_entity_poly.type
_entity_poly.pdbx_seq_one_letter_code
_entity_poly.pdbx_strand_id
1 'polypeptide(L)'
;MRNLFKLALSALVTLVITIPAFAYPDVNSDHWAAKQIEVLTEKGVIVGYPDGTFKPDDNVSRAEFASMAIKALGQEHTTVAQPVKFTDIEPGFWAYDSIQKALYFDLISCPPEGQPFRPDDTVTRAESISVAVNALTTEQISDMKAKEVLSKKFADTNEVPEWFLIPAGKAEILNMLVTIPSKDKAKIEANRPATRAEVSAILYEMMEQAQLNPNAKLAEAMRKKTGDGYVVENAYVQGSVGTIPAGAIVPVKLSNYISSQSSQPGEIYVASAPENYITKDKFILVYKGSNLKGQLLDVRSGKWFVRNGVLVLDNSLITTNNDQTTTFAGSGEIKKDRNWFMKIVRATLKGEKLNVNPEDVVYIKLLKPIKVDLTNGWILE
;
A
#
# COMPACT_ATOMS: atom_id res chain seq x y z
N MET A 1 -50.52 -11.55 -50.48
CA MET A 1 -49.47 -10.60 -50.65
C MET A 1 -49.25 -9.95 -49.30
N ARG A 2 -48.24 -10.45 -48.58
CA ARG A 2 -48.01 -10.06 -47.18
C ARG A 2 -46.68 -9.32 -47.04
N ASN A 3 -46.77 -8.05 -46.72
CA ASN A 3 -45.62 -7.20 -46.40
C ASN A 3 -45.08 -7.58 -45.01
N LEU A 4 -43.85 -8.03 -44.97
CA LEU A 4 -43.09 -8.21 -43.75
C LEU A 4 -42.31 -6.93 -43.48
N PHE A 5 -42.77 -6.16 -42.50
CA PHE A 5 -42.02 -5.07 -41.89
C PHE A 5 -40.92 -5.65 -41.03
N LYS A 6 -39.66 -5.46 -41.41
CA LYS A 6 -38.51 -5.70 -40.55
C LYS A 6 -38.28 -4.47 -39.68
N LEU A 7 -38.65 -4.57 -38.41
CA LEU A 7 -38.23 -3.64 -37.38
C LEU A 7 -36.74 -3.92 -37.07
N ALA A 8 -35.87 -3.02 -37.48
CA ALA A 8 -34.49 -2.98 -37.01
C ALA A 8 -34.48 -2.29 -35.65
N LEU A 9 -34.36 -3.09 -34.56
CA LEU A 9 -34.17 -2.57 -33.20
C LEU A 9 -32.70 -2.14 -33.08
N SER A 10 -32.44 -0.86 -33.24
CA SER A 10 -31.16 -0.23 -32.99
C SER A 10 -30.93 -0.22 -31.45
N ALA A 11 -30.14 -1.15 -30.96
CA ALA A 11 -29.66 -1.13 -29.57
C ALA A 11 -28.64 0.00 -29.44
N LEU A 12 -29.07 1.13 -28.90
CA LEU A 12 -28.18 2.21 -28.47
C LEU A 12 -27.45 1.73 -27.20
N VAL A 13 -26.24 1.21 -27.36
CA VAL A 13 -25.36 0.94 -26.25
C VAL A 13 -24.87 2.29 -25.72
N THR A 14 -25.54 2.80 -24.72
CA THR A 14 -25.05 3.92 -23.92
C THR A 14 -23.85 3.41 -23.13
N LEU A 15 -22.65 3.78 -23.58
CA LEU A 15 -21.43 3.64 -22.80
C LEU A 15 -21.56 4.55 -21.58
N VAL A 16 -21.98 4.01 -20.46
CA VAL A 16 -21.95 4.72 -19.18
C VAL A 16 -20.46 4.78 -18.80
N ILE A 17 -19.83 5.91 -19.13
CA ILE A 17 -18.55 6.27 -18.56
C ILE A 17 -18.84 6.54 -17.08
N THR A 18 -18.61 5.56 -16.22
CA THR A 18 -18.58 5.79 -14.79
C THR A 18 -17.33 6.61 -14.50
N ILE A 19 -17.49 7.94 -14.46
CA ILE A 19 -16.51 8.82 -13.83
C ILE A 19 -16.48 8.34 -12.38
N PRO A 20 -15.34 7.95 -11.82
CA PRO A 20 -15.26 7.63 -10.40
C PRO A 20 -15.80 8.84 -9.65
N ALA A 21 -16.92 8.67 -8.95
CA ALA A 21 -17.44 9.71 -8.09
C ALA A 21 -16.40 9.88 -6.97
N PHE A 22 -15.85 11.09 -6.82
CA PHE A 22 -15.02 11.42 -5.67
C PHE A 22 -15.74 10.99 -4.39
N ALA A 23 -14.99 10.47 -3.42
CA ALA A 23 -15.54 9.96 -2.17
C ALA A 23 -16.39 11.03 -1.43
N TYR A 24 -16.14 12.32 -1.68
CA TYR A 24 -16.77 13.44 -0.99
C TYR A 24 -17.20 14.54 -1.96
N PRO A 25 -18.44 15.08 -1.81
CA PRO A 25 -18.98 16.08 -2.72
C PRO A 25 -18.30 17.45 -2.63
N ASP A 26 -17.63 17.73 -1.52
CA ASP A 26 -16.90 18.97 -1.24
C ASP A 26 -15.40 18.89 -1.57
N VAL A 27 -14.94 17.77 -2.14
CA VAL A 27 -13.57 17.60 -2.66
C VAL A 27 -13.63 17.32 -4.15
N ASN A 28 -13.38 18.35 -4.95
CA ASN A 28 -13.37 18.24 -6.40
C ASN A 28 -12.06 17.60 -6.91
N SER A 29 -12.07 17.05 -8.12
CA SER A 29 -10.91 16.40 -8.75
C SER A 29 -9.70 17.32 -8.94
N ASP A 30 -9.92 18.61 -9.01
CA ASP A 30 -8.90 19.65 -9.14
C ASP A 30 -8.42 20.21 -7.77
N HIS A 31 -9.02 19.74 -6.67
CA HIS A 31 -8.54 20.11 -5.33
C HIS A 31 -7.11 19.59 -5.14
N TRP A 32 -6.22 20.43 -4.67
CA TRP A 32 -4.79 20.15 -4.55
C TRP A 32 -4.45 18.90 -3.72
N ALA A 33 -5.29 18.51 -2.75
CA ALA A 33 -5.14 17.30 -1.92
C ALA A 33 -6.10 16.16 -2.33
N ALA A 34 -6.79 16.24 -3.47
CA ALA A 34 -7.81 15.27 -3.86
C ALA A 34 -7.28 13.83 -3.87
N LYS A 35 -6.12 13.60 -4.50
CA LYS A 35 -5.47 12.29 -4.56
C LYS A 35 -5.15 11.71 -3.18
N GLN A 36 -4.58 12.54 -2.30
CA GLN A 36 -4.20 12.10 -0.96
C GLN A 36 -5.42 11.74 -0.12
N ILE A 37 -6.48 12.56 -0.20
CA ILE A 37 -7.75 12.31 0.48
C ILE A 37 -8.38 11.01 -0.03
N GLU A 38 -8.43 10.78 -1.35
CA GLU A 38 -8.95 9.57 -1.96
C GLU A 38 -8.22 8.33 -1.45
N VAL A 39 -6.89 8.29 -1.58
CA VAL A 39 -6.06 7.14 -1.17
C VAL A 39 -6.20 6.85 0.33
N LEU A 40 -6.16 7.88 1.18
CA LEU A 40 -6.30 7.68 2.63
C LEU A 40 -7.72 7.24 3.03
N THR A 41 -8.75 7.67 2.27
CA THR A 41 -10.13 7.20 2.47
C THR A 41 -10.27 5.74 2.09
N GLU A 42 -9.76 5.33 0.93
CA GLU A 42 -9.75 3.94 0.49
C GLU A 42 -9.03 3.01 1.49
N LYS A 43 -7.96 3.50 2.10
CA LYS A 43 -7.21 2.79 3.15
C LYS A 43 -7.87 2.86 4.54
N GLY A 44 -8.99 3.56 4.70
CA GLY A 44 -9.68 3.73 5.98
C GLY A 44 -8.92 4.56 7.02
N VAL A 45 -7.86 5.26 6.60
CA VAL A 45 -7.06 6.14 7.48
C VAL A 45 -7.86 7.36 7.90
N ILE A 46 -8.58 7.94 6.96
CA ILE A 46 -9.48 9.07 7.17
C ILE A 46 -10.90 8.71 6.79
N VAL A 47 -11.85 9.39 7.41
CA VAL A 47 -13.28 9.26 7.09
C VAL A 47 -13.92 10.65 7.00
N GLY A 48 -14.98 10.75 6.20
CA GLY A 48 -15.82 11.95 6.15
C GLY A 48 -16.75 12.07 7.36
N TYR A 49 -17.53 13.12 7.35
CA TYR A 49 -18.55 13.39 8.34
C TYR A 49 -19.87 12.63 8.01
N PRO A 50 -20.79 12.50 8.99
CA PRO A 50 -22.08 11.84 8.76
C PRO A 50 -22.96 12.52 7.70
N ASP A 51 -22.70 13.79 7.39
CA ASP A 51 -23.36 14.54 6.32
C ASP A 51 -22.84 14.20 4.91
N GLY A 52 -21.84 13.31 4.82
CA GLY A 52 -21.20 12.88 3.58
C GLY A 52 -20.09 13.81 3.09
N THR A 53 -19.75 14.87 3.82
CA THR A 53 -18.69 15.81 3.46
C THR A 53 -17.33 15.42 4.06
N PHE A 54 -16.25 15.94 3.50
CA PHE A 54 -14.90 15.79 4.05
C PHE A 54 -14.46 16.99 4.89
N LYS A 55 -14.90 18.18 4.51
CA LYS A 55 -14.54 19.49 5.09
C LYS A 55 -13.02 19.75 5.07
N PRO A 56 -12.44 19.89 3.88
CA PRO A 56 -10.99 19.97 3.69
C PRO A 56 -10.34 21.14 4.43
N ASP A 57 -11.06 22.22 4.66
CA ASP A 57 -10.57 23.45 5.29
C ASP A 57 -10.78 23.49 6.83
N ASP A 58 -11.50 22.51 7.41
CA ASP A 58 -11.68 22.43 8.86
C ASP A 58 -10.35 22.05 9.55
N ASN A 59 -10.13 22.58 10.74
CA ASN A 59 -8.96 22.25 11.55
C ASN A 59 -9.10 20.86 12.18
N VAL A 60 -7.96 20.22 12.45
CA VAL A 60 -7.88 18.89 13.08
C VAL A 60 -7.44 19.02 14.53
N SER A 61 -8.10 18.29 15.44
CA SER A 61 -7.67 18.23 16.83
C SER A 61 -6.44 17.31 17.02
N ARG A 62 -5.72 17.50 18.12
CA ARG A 62 -4.55 16.69 18.47
C ARG A 62 -4.92 15.19 18.61
N ALA A 63 -6.09 14.90 19.17
CA ALA A 63 -6.59 13.53 19.31
C ALA A 63 -6.94 12.89 17.96
N GLU A 64 -7.63 13.63 17.09
CA GLU A 64 -7.92 13.16 15.71
C GLU A 64 -6.65 12.89 14.94
N PHE A 65 -5.69 13.81 15.00
CA PHE A 65 -4.41 13.65 14.32
C PHE A 65 -3.63 12.43 14.79
N ALA A 66 -3.53 12.20 16.13
CA ALA A 66 -2.88 10.99 16.67
C ALA A 66 -3.55 9.71 16.17
N SER A 67 -4.89 9.68 16.11
CA SER A 67 -5.63 8.54 15.58
C SER A 67 -5.38 8.30 14.10
N MET A 68 -5.42 9.37 13.30
CA MET A 68 -5.13 9.30 11.87
C MET A 68 -3.69 8.84 11.60
N ALA A 69 -2.69 9.35 12.35
CA ALA A 69 -1.28 8.98 12.19
C ALA A 69 -1.04 7.49 12.49
N ILE A 70 -1.62 6.96 13.56
CA ILE A 70 -1.49 5.53 13.89
C ILE A 70 -2.15 4.64 12.84
N LYS A 71 -3.30 5.04 12.30
CA LYS A 71 -3.95 4.34 11.18
C LYS A 71 -3.12 4.39 9.91
N ALA A 72 -2.56 5.55 9.57
CA ALA A 72 -1.69 5.71 8.40
C ALA A 72 -0.46 4.78 8.47
N LEU A 73 0.03 4.50 9.67
CA LEU A 73 1.16 3.59 9.92
C LEU A 73 0.74 2.12 10.09
N GLY A 74 -0.55 1.80 10.02
CA GLY A 74 -1.08 0.44 10.18
C GLY A 74 -0.83 -0.15 11.57
N GLN A 75 -0.77 0.69 12.61
CA GLN A 75 -0.38 0.28 13.96
C GLN A 75 -1.55 0.26 14.98
N GLU A 76 -2.79 0.20 14.51
CA GLU A 76 -3.99 0.17 15.38
C GLU A 76 -4.00 -1.02 16.34
N HIS A 77 -3.41 -2.12 15.94
CA HIS A 77 -3.39 -3.36 16.73
C HIS A 77 -2.15 -3.53 17.64
N THR A 78 -1.24 -2.55 17.63
CA THR A 78 -0.08 -2.58 18.53
C THR A 78 -0.53 -2.40 19.97
N THR A 79 0.02 -3.22 20.89
CA THR A 79 -0.26 -3.12 22.32
C THR A 79 0.86 -2.36 23.02
N VAL A 80 0.49 -1.35 23.81
CA VAL A 80 1.41 -0.58 24.65
C VAL A 80 1.37 -1.13 26.07
N ALA A 81 2.47 -1.73 26.53
CA ALA A 81 2.52 -2.41 27.83
C ALA A 81 2.54 -1.43 29.02
N GLN A 82 3.09 -0.24 28.85
CA GLN A 82 3.25 0.78 29.89
C GLN A 82 2.68 2.13 29.38
N PRO A 83 1.38 2.35 29.54
CA PRO A 83 0.76 3.59 29.09
C PRO A 83 1.15 4.77 29.99
N VAL A 84 1.31 5.93 29.37
CA VAL A 84 1.57 7.20 30.08
C VAL A 84 0.25 7.74 30.68
N LYS A 85 0.32 8.26 31.91
CA LYS A 85 -0.82 8.88 32.57
C LYS A 85 -0.89 10.38 32.27
N PHE A 86 -2.06 10.84 31.86
CA PHE A 86 -2.39 12.25 31.65
C PHE A 86 -3.45 12.69 32.66
N THR A 87 -3.59 14.00 32.84
CA THR A 87 -4.61 14.57 33.75
C THR A 87 -5.95 14.80 33.07
N ASP A 88 -5.99 14.80 31.75
CA ASP A 88 -7.14 15.18 30.92
C ASP A 88 -7.64 14.07 29.97
N ILE A 89 -6.99 12.89 29.95
CA ILE A 89 -7.45 11.72 29.21
C ILE A 89 -7.31 10.45 30.08
N GLU A 90 -8.33 9.63 30.06
CA GLU A 90 -8.41 8.35 30.81
C GLU A 90 -8.55 7.15 29.89
N PRO A 91 -8.24 5.92 30.36
CA PRO A 91 -8.60 4.69 29.66
C PRO A 91 -10.12 4.67 29.38
N GLY A 92 -10.53 4.73 28.14
CA GLY A 92 -11.92 4.89 27.71
C GLY A 92 -12.18 6.14 26.89
N PHE A 93 -11.27 7.10 26.92
CA PHE A 93 -11.29 8.17 25.92
C PHE A 93 -11.09 7.58 24.52
N TRP A 94 -11.86 8.02 23.55
CA TRP A 94 -11.92 7.41 22.22
C TRP A 94 -10.55 7.32 21.49
N ALA A 95 -9.65 8.28 21.71
CA ALA A 95 -8.32 8.32 21.11
C ALA A 95 -7.20 7.84 22.06
N TYR A 96 -7.54 7.37 23.28
CA TYR A 96 -6.57 6.99 24.29
C TYR A 96 -5.49 6.05 23.73
N ASP A 97 -5.91 4.94 23.12
CA ASP A 97 -4.98 3.95 22.56
C ASP A 97 -4.09 4.51 21.47
N SER A 98 -4.64 5.36 20.60
CA SER A 98 -3.88 5.99 19.52
C SER A 98 -2.82 6.96 20.05
N ILE A 99 -3.18 7.74 21.09
CA ILE A 99 -2.23 8.66 21.75
C ILE A 99 -1.11 7.86 22.42
N GLN A 100 -1.43 6.77 23.13
CA GLN A 100 -0.42 5.92 23.75
C GLN A 100 0.53 5.28 22.74
N LYS A 101 -0.01 4.84 21.59
CA LYS A 101 0.79 4.30 20.48
C LYS A 101 1.67 5.36 19.83
N ALA A 102 1.16 6.58 19.65
CA ALA A 102 1.96 7.69 19.11
C ALA A 102 3.15 8.04 20.02
N LEU A 103 2.97 7.99 21.33
CA LEU A 103 4.08 8.10 22.31
C LEU A 103 5.04 6.92 22.23
N TYR A 104 4.52 5.69 22.19
CA TYR A 104 5.32 4.47 22.11
C TYR A 104 6.24 4.45 20.88
N PHE A 105 5.77 4.95 19.75
CA PHE A 105 6.55 5.04 18.50
C PHE A 105 7.41 6.31 18.39
N ASP A 106 7.49 7.12 19.43
CA ASP A 106 8.22 8.39 19.46
C ASP A 106 7.74 9.41 18.40
N LEU A 107 6.48 9.29 17.96
CA LEU A 107 5.91 10.23 16.99
C LEU A 107 5.66 11.60 17.64
N ILE A 108 5.19 11.59 18.87
CA ILE A 108 4.95 12.78 19.69
C ILE A 108 5.82 12.72 20.95
N SER A 109 6.27 13.88 21.40
CA SER A 109 7.00 14.00 22.64
C SER A 109 6.08 13.75 23.83
N CYS A 110 6.56 12.97 24.82
CA CYS A 110 5.84 12.78 26.07
C CYS A 110 5.85 14.10 26.86
N PRO A 111 4.68 14.66 27.22
CA PRO A 111 4.61 15.76 28.18
C PRO A 111 5.21 15.33 29.53
N PRO A 112 5.75 16.26 30.34
CA PRO A 112 6.15 15.94 31.70
C PRO A 112 5.02 15.27 32.49
N GLU A 113 5.37 14.38 33.42
CA GLU A 113 4.38 13.66 34.23
C GLU A 113 3.40 14.63 34.90
N GLY A 114 2.10 14.30 34.83
CA GLY A 114 1.03 15.14 35.40
C GLY A 114 0.64 16.35 34.57
N GLN A 115 1.17 16.50 33.36
CA GLN A 115 0.70 17.52 32.43
C GLN A 115 -0.41 17.01 31.52
N PRO A 116 -1.32 17.89 31.04
CA PRO A 116 -2.39 17.51 30.13
C PRO A 116 -1.88 17.21 28.72
N PHE A 117 -2.54 16.32 27.99
CA PHE A 117 -2.33 16.08 26.57
C PHE A 117 -2.99 17.14 25.69
N ARG A 118 -4.10 17.72 26.14
CA ARG A 118 -4.96 18.70 25.45
C ARG A 118 -5.53 18.11 24.15
N PRO A 119 -6.38 17.07 24.24
CA PRO A 119 -6.86 16.31 23.07
C PRO A 119 -7.69 17.14 22.10
N ASP A 120 -8.44 18.13 22.59
CA ASP A 120 -9.37 18.94 21.81
C ASP A 120 -8.71 20.20 21.21
N ASP A 121 -7.49 20.54 21.61
CA ASP A 121 -6.75 21.63 20.99
C ASP A 121 -6.44 21.28 19.52
N THR A 122 -6.43 22.29 18.65
CA THR A 122 -6.05 22.08 17.25
C THR A 122 -4.56 21.76 17.13
N VAL A 123 -4.23 20.77 16.28
CA VAL A 123 -2.83 20.50 15.93
C VAL A 123 -2.31 21.58 15.01
N THR A 124 -1.10 22.08 15.27
CA THR A 124 -0.44 23.02 14.38
C THR A 124 0.23 22.32 13.20
N ARG A 125 0.54 23.07 12.14
CA ARG A 125 1.32 22.55 11.01
C ARG A 125 2.68 22.04 11.46
N ALA A 126 3.37 22.79 12.35
CA ALA A 126 4.65 22.36 12.92
C ALA A 126 4.56 21.02 13.66
N GLU A 127 3.53 20.84 14.49
CA GLU A 127 3.32 19.58 15.23
C GLU A 127 3.02 18.43 14.26
N SER A 128 2.14 18.62 13.29
CA SER A 128 1.79 17.54 12.33
C SER A 128 2.97 17.12 11.45
N ILE A 129 3.78 18.06 10.97
CA ILE A 129 5.00 17.78 10.20
C ILE A 129 6.05 17.09 11.07
N SER A 130 6.21 17.52 12.33
CA SER A 130 7.16 16.89 13.26
C SER A 130 6.81 15.42 13.50
N VAL A 131 5.54 15.09 13.71
CA VAL A 131 5.07 13.71 13.85
C VAL A 131 5.42 12.89 12.61
N ALA A 132 5.18 13.43 11.43
CA ALA A 132 5.49 12.74 10.18
C ALA A 132 6.99 12.46 10.03
N VAL A 133 7.85 13.43 10.37
CA VAL A 133 9.32 13.25 10.35
C VAL A 133 9.78 12.26 11.41
N ASN A 134 9.20 12.28 12.61
CA ASN A 134 9.56 11.38 13.71
C ASN A 134 9.23 9.90 13.38
N ALA A 135 8.26 9.65 12.50
CA ALA A 135 7.97 8.30 12.03
C ALA A 135 9.10 7.68 11.20
N LEU A 136 10.06 8.48 10.75
CA LEU A 136 11.11 8.08 9.83
C LEU A 136 12.48 7.98 10.48
N THR A 137 13.32 7.12 9.91
CA THR A 137 14.77 7.11 10.15
C THR A 137 15.40 8.20 9.28
N THR A 138 15.67 9.35 9.86
CA THR A 138 16.27 10.49 9.14
C THR A 138 17.67 10.79 9.68
N GLU A 139 18.57 11.18 8.77
CA GLU A 139 19.90 11.66 9.17
C GLU A 139 19.80 12.92 10.04
N GLN A 140 20.78 13.09 10.94
CA GLN A 140 20.90 14.32 11.71
C GLN A 140 21.41 15.44 10.79
N ILE A 141 20.78 16.60 10.89
CA ILE A 141 21.19 17.80 10.18
C ILE A 141 21.48 18.93 11.18
N SER A 142 22.37 19.86 10.81
CA SER A 142 22.62 21.04 11.63
C SER A 142 21.56 22.14 11.40
N ASP A 143 21.42 23.03 12.37
CA ASP A 143 20.55 24.22 12.25
C ASP A 143 20.90 25.05 11.01
N MET A 144 22.20 25.19 10.72
CA MET A 144 22.67 25.89 9.53
C MET A 144 22.17 25.23 8.25
N LYS A 145 22.22 23.88 8.18
CA LYS A 145 21.71 23.13 7.04
C LYS A 145 20.20 23.25 6.90
N ALA A 146 19.48 23.17 8.02
CA ALA A 146 18.02 23.35 8.03
C ALA A 146 17.65 24.75 7.51
N LYS A 147 18.30 25.82 8.03
CA LYS A 147 18.09 27.20 7.56
C LYS A 147 18.42 27.35 6.07
N GLU A 148 19.52 26.75 5.61
CA GLU A 148 19.94 26.81 4.21
C GLU A 148 18.86 26.24 3.28
N VAL A 149 18.35 25.02 3.56
CA VAL A 149 17.37 24.36 2.68
C VAL A 149 16.02 25.09 2.71
N LEU A 150 15.56 25.51 3.88
CA LEU A 150 14.29 26.19 4.03
C LEU A 150 14.31 27.59 3.37
N SER A 151 15.37 28.37 3.56
CA SER A 151 15.46 29.75 3.02
C SER A 151 15.46 29.79 1.48
N LYS A 152 15.81 28.71 0.81
CA LYS A 152 15.73 28.62 -0.66
C LYS A 152 14.29 28.65 -1.18
N LYS A 153 13.36 28.06 -0.43
CA LYS A 153 12.00 27.79 -0.90
C LYS A 153 10.95 28.62 -0.15
N PHE A 154 11.15 28.91 1.14
CA PHE A 154 10.16 29.52 2.01
C PHE A 154 10.52 30.95 2.37
N ALA A 155 9.49 31.82 2.46
CA ALA A 155 9.63 33.24 2.77
C ALA A 155 9.74 33.49 4.28
N ASP A 156 9.14 32.64 5.11
CA ASP A 156 8.96 32.78 6.55
C ASP A 156 9.92 31.92 7.38
N THR A 157 11.06 31.55 6.83
CA THR A 157 12.06 30.70 7.52
C THR A 157 12.51 31.30 8.87
N ASN A 158 12.55 32.64 9.00
CA ASN A 158 12.92 33.32 10.23
C ASN A 158 11.83 33.29 11.30
N GLU A 159 10.60 32.93 10.94
CA GLU A 159 9.45 32.81 11.83
C GLU A 159 9.26 31.40 12.36
N VAL A 160 10.08 30.43 11.84
CA VAL A 160 10.03 29.02 12.25
C VAL A 160 10.51 28.90 13.71
N PRO A 161 9.70 28.31 14.61
CA PRO A 161 10.11 28.06 15.99
C PRO A 161 11.41 27.25 16.07
N GLU A 162 12.28 27.54 17.04
CA GLU A 162 13.57 26.88 17.21
C GLU A 162 13.43 25.34 17.30
N TRP A 163 12.47 24.88 18.09
CA TRP A 163 12.20 23.43 18.25
C TRP A 163 11.76 22.73 16.95
N PHE A 164 11.18 23.48 16.02
CA PHE A 164 10.69 22.93 14.75
C PHE A 164 11.70 23.07 13.60
N LEU A 165 12.76 23.85 13.78
CA LEU A 165 13.74 24.14 12.71
C LEU A 165 14.34 22.88 12.10
N ILE A 166 14.81 21.94 12.93
CA ILE A 166 15.38 20.66 12.48
C ILE A 166 14.31 19.77 11.81
N PRO A 167 13.13 19.51 12.44
CA PRO A 167 12.05 18.79 11.76
C PRO A 167 11.65 19.40 10.41
N ALA A 168 11.51 20.73 10.34
CA ALA A 168 11.18 21.42 9.08
C ALA A 168 12.25 21.20 8.00
N GLY A 169 13.54 21.34 8.36
CA GLY A 169 14.64 21.11 7.45
C GLY A 169 14.68 19.67 6.93
N LYS A 170 14.45 18.67 7.79
CA LYS A 170 14.36 17.27 7.40
C LYS A 170 13.16 17.02 6.48
N ALA A 171 11.99 17.58 6.82
CA ALA A 171 10.79 17.47 6.00
C ALA A 171 11.00 18.05 4.59
N GLU A 172 11.71 19.20 4.48
CA GLU A 172 12.03 19.76 3.16
C GLU A 172 12.98 18.87 2.36
N ILE A 173 14.02 18.33 2.97
CA ILE A 173 14.96 17.38 2.32
C ILE A 173 14.23 16.14 1.79
N LEU A 174 13.21 15.67 2.49
CA LEU A 174 12.40 14.51 2.15
C LEU A 174 11.19 14.85 1.24
N ASN A 175 11.04 16.10 0.81
CA ASN A 175 9.88 16.61 0.07
C ASN A 175 8.53 16.38 0.77
N MET A 176 8.53 16.40 2.10
CA MET A 176 7.34 16.21 2.94
C MET A 176 6.72 17.54 3.40
N LEU A 177 7.36 18.69 3.13
CA LEU A 177 6.77 20.00 3.42
C LEU A 177 5.67 20.31 2.41
N VAL A 178 4.47 19.91 2.78
CA VAL A 178 3.26 20.19 1.99
C VAL A 178 2.94 21.67 2.02
N THR A 179 2.81 22.27 0.83
CA THR A 179 2.43 23.67 0.66
C THR A 179 1.30 23.80 -0.33
N ILE A 180 0.40 24.76 -0.09
CA ILE A 180 -0.64 25.10 -1.06
C ILE A 180 0.05 25.78 -2.26
N PRO A 181 -0.26 25.38 -3.50
CA PRO A 181 0.31 26.03 -4.68
C PRO A 181 0.08 27.54 -4.68
N SER A 182 1.15 28.31 -4.80
CA SER A 182 1.12 29.78 -4.82
C SER A 182 2.03 30.32 -5.92
N LYS A 183 1.75 31.52 -6.41
CA LYS A 183 2.64 32.24 -7.34
C LYS A 183 3.84 32.88 -6.63
N ASP A 184 3.70 33.12 -5.34
CA ASP A 184 4.74 33.70 -4.50
C ASP A 184 5.59 32.61 -3.87
N LYS A 185 6.70 33.02 -3.23
CA LYS A 185 7.52 32.14 -2.43
C LYS A 185 6.67 31.49 -1.33
N ALA A 186 6.70 30.19 -1.24
CA ALA A 186 5.88 29.42 -0.31
C ALA A 186 6.13 29.85 1.15
N LYS A 187 5.18 29.57 2.03
CA LYS A 187 5.29 29.77 3.47
C LYS A 187 5.08 28.45 4.20
N ILE A 188 5.80 28.29 5.31
CA ILE A 188 5.67 27.14 6.21
C ILE A 188 4.45 27.32 7.11
N GLU A 189 4.24 28.54 7.63
CA GLU A 189 3.16 28.91 8.56
C GLU A 189 3.08 27.97 9.77
N ALA A 190 4.23 27.75 10.40
CA ALA A 190 4.47 26.73 11.42
C ALA A 190 3.42 26.68 12.55
N ASN A 191 3.03 27.84 13.07
CA ASN A 191 2.15 27.99 14.24
C ASN A 191 0.65 28.00 13.89
N ARG A 192 0.29 28.00 12.61
CA ARG A 192 -1.12 27.97 12.19
C ARG A 192 -1.71 26.59 12.44
N PRO A 193 -2.99 26.48 12.85
CA PRO A 193 -3.69 25.20 12.85
C PRO A 193 -3.63 24.51 11.47
N ALA A 194 -3.44 23.21 11.47
CA ALA A 194 -3.44 22.42 10.25
C ALA A 194 -4.87 22.05 9.85
N THR A 195 -5.19 22.20 8.56
CA THR A 195 -6.48 21.80 8.01
C THR A 195 -6.53 20.29 7.71
N ARG A 196 -7.73 19.74 7.55
CA ARG A 196 -7.93 18.33 7.22
C ARG A 196 -7.27 17.95 5.89
N ALA A 197 -7.29 18.82 4.89
CA ALA A 197 -6.60 18.62 3.63
C ALA A 197 -5.07 18.57 3.82
N GLU A 198 -4.51 19.48 4.60
CA GLU A 198 -3.08 19.53 4.90
C GLU A 198 -2.63 18.30 5.70
N VAL A 199 -3.39 17.93 6.73
CA VAL A 199 -3.15 16.71 7.51
C VAL A 199 -3.18 15.48 6.60
N SER A 200 -4.17 15.37 5.68
CA SER A 200 -4.23 14.26 4.74
C SER A 200 -2.98 14.18 3.86
N ALA A 201 -2.53 15.30 3.33
CA ALA A 201 -1.32 15.33 2.52
C ALA A 201 -0.07 14.96 3.32
N ILE A 202 0.08 15.47 4.55
CA ILE A 202 1.20 15.15 5.45
C ILE A 202 1.19 13.65 5.81
N LEU A 203 0.03 13.09 6.14
CA LEU A 203 -0.09 11.66 6.49
C LEU A 203 0.16 10.75 5.29
N TYR A 204 -0.25 11.15 4.10
CA TYR A 204 0.05 10.43 2.86
C TYR A 204 1.56 10.33 2.65
N GLU A 205 2.28 11.46 2.69
CA GLU A 205 3.74 11.48 2.54
C GLU A 205 4.43 10.68 3.67
N MET A 206 3.96 10.82 4.91
CA MET A 206 4.48 10.04 6.04
C MET A 206 4.33 8.54 5.78
N MET A 207 3.16 8.09 5.32
CA MET A 207 2.87 6.68 5.04
C MET A 207 3.81 6.14 3.96
N GLU A 208 3.96 6.85 2.83
CA GLU A 208 4.82 6.45 1.72
C GLU A 208 6.29 6.35 2.17
N GLN A 209 6.79 7.33 2.89
CA GLN A 209 8.17 7.36 3.35
C GLN A 209 8.44 6.34 4.47
N ALA A 210 7.52 6.17 5.41
CA ALA A 210 7.66 5.23 6.52
C ALA A 210 7.62 3.76 6.07
N GLN A 211 6.99 3.44 4.94
CA GLN A 211 7.07 2.11 4.36
C GLN A 211 8.51 1.70 4.04
N LEU A 212 9.33 2.63 3.58
CA LEU A 212 10.71 2.38 3.17
C LEU A 212 11.71 2.60 4.31
N ASN A 213 11.50 3.63 5.10
CA ASN A 213 12.46 4.14 6.09
C ASN A 213 11.79 4.44 7.44
N PRO A 214 11.17 3.44 8.12
CA PRO A 214 10.55 3.67 9.42
C PRO A 214 11.60 3.92 10.52
N ASN A 215 11.23 4.65 11.58
CA ASN A 215 12.07 4.74 12.77
C ASN A 215 12.26 3.35 13.44
N ALA A 216 13.21 3.24 14.36
CA ALA A 216 13.62 1.94 14.91
C ALA A 216 12.46 1.17 15.58
N LYS A 217 11.62 1.84 16.37
CA LYS A 217 10.47 1.21 17.06
C LYS A 217 9.39 0.78 16.08
N LEU A 218 9.12 1.61 15.09
CA LEU A 218 8.15 1.31 14.03
C LEU A 218 8.65 0.16 13.15
N ALA A 219 9.94 0.16 12.78
CA ALA A 219 10.58 -0.92 12.04
C ALA A 219 10.48 -2.26 12.78
N GLU A 220 10.67 -2.28 14.09
CA GLU A 220 10.50 -3.49 14.91
C GLU A 220 9.06 -4.00 14.89
N ALA A 221 8.08 -3.09 15.06
CA ALA A 221 6.67 -3.45 15.03
C ALA A 221 6.23 -3.99 13.66
N MET A 222 6.69 -3.39 12.59
CA MET A 222 6.41 -3.81 11.22
C MET A 222 7.02 -5.18 10.87
N ARG A 223 8.16 -5.53 11.46
CA ARG A 223 8.87 -6.78 11.19
C ARG A 223 8.34 -8.00 11.96
N LYS A 224 7.31 -7.89 12.77
CA LYS A 224 6.83 -8.99 13.64
C LYS A 224 6.16 -10.16 12.91
N LYS A 225 5.80 -10.05 11.64
CA LYS A 225 5.11 -11.13 10.91
C LYS A 225 6.10 -12.11 10.30
N THR A 226 6.59 -13.03 11.11
CA THR A 226 7.49 -14.13 10.68
C THR A 226 6.78 -15.47 10.76
N GLY A 227 7.19 -16.42 9.92
CA GLY A 227 6.61 -17.75 9.92
C GLY A 227 7.35 -18.72 8.99
N ASP A 228 6.89 -19.96 8.96
CA ASP A 228 7.42 -20.98 8.06
C ASP A 228 6.64 -21.02 6.74
N GLY A 229 7.32 -21.44 5.67
CA GLY A 229 6.73 -21.52 4.34
C GLY A 229 7.78 -21.70 3.25
N TYR A 230 7.38 -21.45 2.02
CA TYR A 230 8.24 -21.50 0.84
C TYR A 230 9.19 -20.29 0.81
N VAL A 231 10.49 -20.54 0.89
CA VAL A 231 11.51 -19.49 0.80
C VAL A 231 11.63 -19.03 -0.66
N VAL A 232 11.21 -17.80 -0.92
CA VAL A 232 11.31 -17.21 -2.25
C VAL A 232 12.73 -16.71 -2.47
N GLU A 233 13.37 -17.20 -3.54
CA GLU A 233 14.74 -16.85 -3.85
C GLU A 233 14.87 -15.34 -4.14
N ASN A 234 15.89 -14.72 -3.54
CA ASN A 234 16.20 -13.29 -3.67
C ASN A 234 15.08 -12.32 -3.21
N ALA A 235 14.05 -12.82 -2.53
CA ALA A 235 13.09 -11.96 -1.87
C ALA A 235 13.74 -11.27 -0.66
N TYR A 236 13.40 -10.00 -0.44
CA TYR A 236 13.97 -9.17 0.63
C TYR A 236 12.94 -8.22 1.22
N VAL A 237 13.26 -7.68 2.39
CA VAL A 237 12.46 -6.65 3.07
C VAL A 237 13.29 -5.39 3.23
N GLN A 238 12.70 -4.27 2.86
CA GLN A 238 13.25 -2.93 3.09
C GLN A 238 12.19 -2.10 3.82
N GLY A 239 12.49 -1.69 5.06
CA GLY A 239 11.48 -1.04 5.90
C GLY A 239 10.30 -1.97 6.17
N SER A 240 9.10 -1.56 5.79
CA SER A 240 7.89 -2.38 5.83
C SER A 240 7.53 -3.02 4.49
N VAL A 241 8.32 -2.78 3.45
CA VAL A 241 8.05 -3.32 2.11
C VAL A 241 8.82 -4.60 1.88
N GLY A 242 8.08 -5.69 1.71
CA GLY A 242 8.59 -6.96 1.21
C GLY A 242 8.58 -6.97 -0.31
N THR A 243 9.67 -7.41 -0.92
CA THR A 243 9.80 -7.49 -2.39
C THR A 243 10.09 -8.91 -2.83
N ILE A 244 9.25 -9.44 -3.72
CA ILE A 244 9.54 -10.64 -4.51
C ILE A 244 10.04 -10.15 -5.87
N PRO A 245 11.29 -10.40 -6.24
CA PRO A 245 11.86 -9.83 -7.46
C PRO A 245 11.29 -10.49 -8.73
N ALA A 246 11.39 -9.78 -9.85
CA ALA A 246 11.16 -10.38 -11.17
C ALA A 246 12.12 -11.55 -11.38
N GLY A 247 11.61 -12.61 -12.02
CA GLY A 247 12.35 -13.85 -12.22
C GLY A 247 12.20 -14.86 -11.07
N ALA A 248 11.69 -14.46 -9.91
CA ALA A 248 11.39 -15.38 -8.81
C ALA A 248 10.39 -16.46 -9.25
N ILE A 249 10.54 -17.65 -8.69
CA ILE A 249 9.65 -18.78 -8.93
C ILE A 249 8.85 -19.03 -7.66
N VAL A 250 7.52 -19.06 -7.79
CA VAL A 250 6.61 -19.32 -6.67
C VAL A 250 5.67 -20.46 -6.97
N PRO A 251 5.38 -21.34 -5.99
CA PRO A 251 4.40 -22.40 -6.14
C PRO A 251 2.99 -21.81 -6.07
N VAL A 252 2.07 -22.25 -6.94
CA VAL A 252 0.65 -21.94 -6.83
C VAL A 252 -0.17 -23.21 -7.01
N LYS A 253 -1.27 -23.31 -6.28
CA LYS A 253 -2.20 -24.41 -6.33
C LYS A 253 -3.42 -23.97 -7.14
N LEU A 254 -3.67 -24.63 -8.29
CA LEU A 254 -4.80 -24.31 -9.15
C LEU A 254 -6.12 -24.80 -8.56
N SER A 255 -7.18 -24.02 -8.75
CA SER A 255 -8.54 -24.37 -8.34
C SER A 255 -9.39 -24.86 -9.52
N ASN A 256 -9.00 -24.57 -10.76
CA ASN A 256 -9.68 -25.02 -11.96
C ASN A 256 -8.72 -25.76 -12.92
N TYR A 257 -9.30 -26.61 -13.76
CA TYR A 257 -8.56 -27.31 -14.80
C TYR A 257 -8.17 -26.36 -15.93
N ILE A 258 -6.89 -26.40 -16.34
CA ILE A 258 -6.39 -25.69 -17.52
C ILE A 258 -5.53 -26.62 -18.38
N SER A 259 -5.62 -26.49 -19.70
CA SER A 259 -4.94 -27.36 -20.63
C SER A 259 -4.48 -26.64 -21.87
N SER A 260 -3.26 -26.97 -22.31
CA SER A 260 -2.72 -26.46 -23.58
C SER A 260 -3.48 -26.97 -24.81
N GLN A 261 -4.45 -27.87 -24.67
CA GLN A 261 -5.25 -28.40 -25.77
C GLN A 261 -6.66 -27.83 -25.85
N SER A 262 -7.30 -27.61 -24.69
CA SER A 262 -8.72 -27.25 -24.61
C SER A 262 -8.95 -25.83 -24.12
N SER A 263 -8.02 -25.26 -23.34
CA SER A 263 -8.13 -23.89 -22.87
C SER A 263 -7.86 -22.88 -23.99
N GLN A 264 -8.44 -21.69 -23.86
CA GLN A 264 -8.35 -20.61 -24.84
C GLN A 264 -7.67 -19.40 -24.22
N PRO A 265 -6.97 -18.56 -25.03
CA PRO A 265 -6.56 -17.24 -24.57
C PRO A 265 -7.76 -16.43 -24.05
N GLY A 266 -7.60 -15.75 -22.93
CA GLY A 266 -8.67 -15.02 -22.23
C GLY A 266 -9.42 -15.85 -21.19
N GLU A 267 -9.25 -17.18 -21.14
CA GLU A 267 -9.84 -18.03 -20.10
C GLU A 267 -9.28 -17.67 -18.73
N ILE A 268 -10.18 -17.58 -17.74
CA ILE A 268 -9.84 -17.20 -16.37
C ILE A 268 -9.32 -18.43 -15.61
N TYR A 269 -8.18 -18.27 -14.95
CA TYR A 269 -7.71 -19.25 -13.97
C TYR A 269 -7.83 -18.69 -12.55
N VAL A 270 -8.06 -19.60 -11.60
CA VAL A 270 -8.06 -19.31 -10.16
C VAL A 270 -7.03 -20.22 -9.49
N ALA A 271 -6.22 -19.64 -8.64
CA ALA A 271 -5.20 -20.34 -7.88
C ALA A 271 -5.09 -19.78 -6.47
N SER A 272 -4.37 -20.45 -5.59
CA SER A 272 -4.05 -19.98 -4.25
C SER A 272 -2.61 -20.28 -3.88
N ALA A 273 -2.05 -19.53 -2.94
CA ALA A 273 -0.76 -19.83 -2.35
C ALA A 273 -0.87 -21.10 -1.49
N PRO A 274 -0.17 -22.21 -1.81
CA PRO A 274 -0.26 -23.47 -1.06
C PRO A 274 0.36 -23.38 0.34
N GLU A 275 1.29 -22.44 0.52
CA GLU A 275 1.99 -22.15 1.77
C GLU A 275 2.37 -20.65 1.81
N ASN A 276 2.86 -20.17 2.96
CA ASN A 276 3.34 -18.80 3.04
C ASN A 276 4.54 -18.60 2.11
N TYR A 277 4.62 -17.48 1.39
CA TYR A 277 5.85 -17.09 0.71
C TYR A 277 6.66 -16.22 1.65
N ILE A 278 7.88 -16.65 1.94
CA ILE A 278 8.73 -16.00 2.95
C ILE A 278 10.10 -15.62 2.37
N THR A 279 10.75 -14.66 3.01
CA THR A 279 12.17 -14.37 2.79
C THR A 279 13.06 -15.39 3.50
N LYS A 280 14.39 -15.36 3.25
CA LYS A 280 15.38 -16.15 4.01
C LYS A 280 15.32 -15.88 5.51
N ASP A 281 14.98 -14.66 5.91
CA ASP A 281 14.83 -14.22 7.30
C ASP A 281 13.44 -14.53 7.88
N LYS A 282 12.65 -15.36 7.18
CA LYS A 282 11.31 -15.83 7.56
C LYS A 282 10.23 -14.74 7.60
N PHE A 283 10.42 -13.57 7.02
CA PHE A 283 9.33 -12.60 6.86
C PHE A 283 8.30 -13.10 5.87
N ILE A 284 7.02 -13.10 6.28
CA ILE A 284 5.91 -13.53 5.43
C ILE A 284 5.55 -12.40 4.47
N LEU A 285 5.68 -12.66 3.17
CA LEU A 285 5.34 -11.73 2.09
C LEU A 285 3.91 -11.97 1.57
N VAL A 286 3.55 -13.24 1.41
CA VAL A 286 2.21 -13.66 1.00
C VAL A 286 1.76 -14.79 1.91
N TYR A 287 0.55 -14.69 2.42
CA TYR A 287 -0.01 -15.71 3.31
C TYR A 287 -0.49 -16.92 2.54
N LYS A 288 -0.36 -18.10 3.17
CA LYS A 288 -1.03 -19.33 2.72
C LYS A 288 -2.52 -19.07 2.52
N GLY A 289 -3.07 -19.55 1.40
CA GLY A 289 -4.47 -19.37 1.05
C GLY A 289 -4.80 -18.05 0.32
N SER A 290 -3.84 -17.13 0.17
CA SER A 290 -4.06 -15.95 -0.67
C SER A 290 -4.46 -16.37 -2.08
N ASN A 291 -5.57 -15.82 -2.57
CA ASN A 291 -6.14 -16.17 -3.87
C ASN A 291 -5.49 -15.36 -4.99
N LEU A 292 -5.21 -16.05 -6.09
CA LEU A 292 -4.77 -15.45 -7.34
C LEU A 292 -5.83 -15.70 -8.41
N LYS A 293 -6.16 -14.67 -9.17
CA LYS A 293 -7.08 -14.79 -10.30
C LYS A 293 -6.48 -14.06 -11.49
N GLY A 294 -6.43 -14.69 -12.64
CA GLY A 294 -5.88 -14.10 -13.84
C GLY A 294 -6.42 -14.73 -15.11
N GLN A 295 -5.86 -14.35 -16.25
CA GLN A 295 -6.24 -14.84 -17.56
C GLN A 295 -5.09 -15.56 -18.22
N LEU A 296 -5.41 -16.50 -19.10
CA LEU A 296 -4.45 -17.12 -20.00
C LEU A 296 -4.17 -16.16 -21.17
N LEU A 297 -2.93 -15.69 -21.31
CA LEU A 297 -2.53 -14.81 -22.41
C LEU A 297 -2.31 -15.58 -23.70
N ASP A 298 -1.63 -16.71 -23.59
CA ASP A 298 -1.27 -17.55 -24.73
C ASP A 298 -1.41 -19.02 -24.36
N VAL A 299 -2.03 -19.77 -25.26
CA VAL A 299 -2.24 -21.21 -25.14
C VAL A 299 -1.73 -21.87 -26.40
N ARG A 300 -0.68 -22.67 -26.28
CA ARG A 300 -0.11 -23.37 -27.41
C ARG A 300 -0.16 -24.88 -27.18
N SER A 301 -0.87 -25.55 -28.06
CA SER A 301 -0.90 -27.04 -28.07
C SER A 301 0.48 -27.59 -28.41
N GLY A 302 0.82 -28.69 -27.73
CA GLY A 302 1.98 -29.52 -28.15
C GLY A 302 1.75 -30.11 -29.52
N LYS A 303 2.75 -30.04 -30.40
CA LYS A 303 2.76 -30.69 -31.73
C LYS A 303 3.89 -31.71 -31.82
N TRP A 304 3.61 -32.84 -32.45
CA TRP A 304 4.63 -33.87 -32.74
C TRP A 304 5.86 -33.28 -33.37
N PHE A 305 7.03 -33.61 -32.87
CA PHE A 305 8.36 -33.21 -33.33
C PHE A 305 8.64 -31.71 -33.38
N VAL A 306 7.70 -30.82 -32.95
CA VAL A 306 7.83 -29.39 -33.14
C VAL A 306 7.95 -28.65 -31.83
N ARG A 307 7.04 -28.84 -30.87
CA ARG A 307 7.02 -28.10 -29.60
C ARG A 307 6.17 -28.75 -28.52
N ASN A 308 6.48 -28.47 -27.26
CA ASN A 308 5.63 -28.78 -26.11
C ASN A 308 4.48 -27.78 -25.97
N GLY A 309 3.45 -28.16 -25.25
CA GLY A 309 2.37 -27.23 -24.87
C GLY A 309 2.91 -26.14 -23.94
N VAL A 310 2.38 -24.94 -24.09
CA VAL A 310 2.73 -23.77 -23.28
C VAL A 310 1.45 -23.09 -22.83
N LEU A 311 1.42 -22.66 -21.57
CA LEU A 311 0.38 -21.83 -20.98
C LEU A 311 1.06 -20.57 -20.43
N VAL A 312 0.67 -19.40 -20.92
CA VAL A 312 1.16 -18.11 -20.45
C VAL A 312 0.04 -17.41 -19.69
N LEU A 313 0.33 -17.02 -18.47
CA LEU A 313 -0.59 -16.38 -17.55
C LEU A 313 -0.37 -14.86 -17.56
N ASP A 314 -1.45 -14.08 -17.47
CA ASP A 314 -1.40 -12.65 -17.31
C ASP A 314 -2.16 -12.17 -16.08
N ASN A 315 -1.75 -11.00 -15.59
CA ASN A 315 -2.39 -10.15 -14.59
C ASN A 315 -3.32 -10.86 -13.61
N SER A 316 -2.80 -11.15 -12.46
CA SER A 316 -3.55 -11.77 -11.38
C SER A 316 -4.08 -10.72 -10.42
N LEU A 317 -5.36 -10.85 -10.06
CA LEU A 317 -5.89 -10.24 -8.86
C LEU A 317 -5.43 -11.11 -7.69
N ILE A 318 -4.73 -10.54 -6.71
CA ILE A 318 -4.46 -11.21 -5.45
C ILE A 318 -5.44 -10.69 -4.42
N THR A 319 -6.17 -11.60 -3.78
CA THR A 319 -6.98 -11.30 -2.60
C THR A 319 -6.17 -11.67 -1.38
N THR A 320 -5.85 -10.71 -0.55
CA THR A 320 -5.16 -10.96 0.73
C THR A 320 -6.14 -11.55 1.75
N ASN A 321 -5.64 -12.14 2.84
CA ASN A 321 -6.47 -12.73 3.89
C ASN A 321 -7.42 -11.73 4.60
N ASN A 322 -7.35 -10.45 4.27
CA ASN A 322 -8.23 -9.39 4.77
C ASN A 322 -9.33 -9.02 3.75
N ASP A 323 -9.66 -9.90 2.81
CA ASP A 323 -10.62 -9.70 1.71
C ASP A 323 -10.35 -8.48 0.81
N GLN A 324 -9.17 -7.88 0.91
CA GLN A 324 -8.76 -6.79 0.05
C GLN A 324 -8.23 -7.35 -1.27
N THR A 325 -8.87 -6.91 -2.35
CA THR A 325 -8.49 -7.31 -3.71
C THR A 325 -7.65 -6.20 -4.33
N THR A 326 -6.45 -6.53 -4.74
CA THR A 326 -5.61 -5.59 -5.48
C THR A 326 -5.13 -6.20 -6.79
N THR A 327 -4.94 -5.35 -7.81
CA THR A 327 -4.44 -5.79 -9.11
C THR A 327 -2.94 -6.05 -9.03
N PHE A 328 -2.56 -7.22 -9.44
CA PHE A 328 -1.17 -7.63 -9.53
C PHE A 328 -0.73 -7.65 -11.00
N ALA A 329 0.21 -6.78 -11.34
CA ALA A 329 0.81 -6.78 -12.66
C ALA A 329 1.95 -7.80 -12.75
N GLY A 330 1.60 -9.07 -12.88
CA GLY A 330 2.57 -10.14 -13.10
C GLY A 330 2.11 -11.07 -14.20
N SER A 331 2.98 -11.43 -15.09
CA SER A 331 2.77 -12.52 -16.04
C SER A 331 3.70 -13.67 -15.69
N GLY A 332 3.21 -14.89 -15.80
CA GLY A 332 3.96 -16.11 -15.52
C GLY A 332 3.84 -17.14 -16.63
N GLU A 333 4.85 -17.97 -16.77
CA GLU A 333 4.83 -19.12 -17.68
C GLU A 333 4.78 -20.39 -16.85
N ILE A 334 3.77 -21.24 -17.06
CA ILE A 334 3.69 -22.56 -16.43
C ILE A 334 4.53 -23.53 -17.23
N LYS A 335 5.56 -24.07 -16.60
CA LYS A 335 6.35 -25.18 -17.12
C LYS A 335 6.29 -26.34 -16.13
N LYS A 336 5.90 -27.51 -16.60
CA LYS A 336 5.95 -28.71 -15.77
C LYS A 336 7.40 -29.20 -15.69
N ASP A 337 7.98 -29.19 -14.49
CA ASP A 337 9.36 -29.64 -14.30
C ASP A 337 9.46 -31.16 -14.46
N ARG A 338 10.46 -31.59 -15.22
CA ARG A 338 10.70 -33.00 -15.50
C ARG A 338 12.18 -33.33 -15.42
N ASN A 339 12.50 -34.53 -14.89
CA ASN A 339 13.84 -35.09 -14.93
C ASN A 339 14.42 -35.07 -16.36
N TRP A 340 15.59 -34.47 -16.54
CA TRP A 340 16.20 -34.13 -17.82
C TRP A 340 16.33 -35.32 -18.79
N PHE A 341 16.52 -36.55 -18.30
CA PHE A 341 16.67 -37.75 -19.14
C PHE A 341 15.37 -38.14 -19.86
N MET A 342 14.22 -37.97 -19.21
CA MET A 342 12.91 -38.20 -19.84
C MET A 342 12.50 -37.06 -20.78
N LYS A 343 13.13 -35.87 -20.66
CA LYS A 343 12.93 -34.76 -21.62
C LYS A 343 13.41 -35.10 -23.02
N ILE A 344 14.56 -35.80 -23.16
CA ILE A 344 15.17 -36.09 -24.46
C ILE A 344 14.36 -37.16 -25.21
N VAL A 345 13.89 -38.23 -24.56
CA VAL A 345 13.21 -39.36 -25.19
C VAL A 345 11.76 -39.05 -25.59
N ARG A 346 11.02 -38.24 -24.80
CA ARG A 346 9.61 -37.90 -25.10
C ARG A 346 9.43 -36.58 -25.90
N ALA A 347 10.33 -35.64 -25.79
CA ALA A 347 10.30 -34.44 -26.63
C ALA A 347 10.53 -34.74 -28.12
N THR A 348 11.20 -35.85 -28.44
CA THR A 348 11.44 -36.26 -29.81
C THR A 348 10.31 -37.08 -30.44
N LEU A 349 9.40 -37.65 -29.63
CA LEU A 349 8.39 -38.59 -30.16
C LEU A 349 6.93 -38.11 -30.01
N LYS A 350 6.59 -37.25 -29.09
CA LYS A 350 5.24 -36.66 -28.91
C LYS A 350 5.32 -35.26 -28.34
N GLY A 351 4.81 -34.26 -29.05
CA GLY A 351 4.58 -32.95 -28.48
C GLY A 351 3.80 -33.10 -27.17
N GLU A 352 4.42 -32.71 -26.03
CA GLU A 352 3.82 -32.96 -24.74
C GLU A 352 2.64 -32.02 -24.51
N LYS A 353 1.52 -32.59 -24.08
CA LYS A 353 0.31 -31.87 -23.68
C LYS A 353 0.50 -31.40 -22.25
N LEU A 354 0.33 -30.13 -22.01
CA LEU A 354 0.32 -29.58 -20.67
C LEU A 354 -1.11 -29.56 -20.13
N ASN A 355 -1.39 -30.43 -19.19
CA ASN A 355 -2.67 -30.51 -18.48
C ASN A 355 -2.38 -30.23 -16.99
N VAL A 356 -3.12 -29.35 -16.39
CA VAL A 356 -3.03 -29.01 -14.98
C VAL A 356 -4.42 -29.18 -14.37
N ASN A 357 -4.54 -30.09 -13.43
CA ASN A 357 -5.81 -30.41 -12.77
C ASN A 357 -6.01 -29.48 -11.55
N PRO A 358 -7.26 -29.35 -11.10
CA PRO A 358 -7.52 -28.75 -9.78
C PRO A 358 -6.66 -29.45 -8.72
N GLU A 359 -6.16 -28.66 -7.76
CA GLU A 359 -5.27 -29.09 -6.67
C GLU A 359 -3.81 -29.37 -7.09
N ASP A 360 -3.49 -29.40 -8.39
CA ASP A 360 -2.09 -29.47 -8.81
C ASP A 360 -1.32 -28.22 -8.39
N VAL A 361 -0.14 -28.42 -7.81
CA VAL A 361 0.80 -27.33 -7.54
C VAL A 361 1.69 -27.15 -8.77
N VAL A 362 1.69 -25.94 -9.29
CA VAL A 362 2.55 -25.52 -10.41
C VAL A 362 3.45 -24.37 -9.99
N TYR A 363 4.59 -24.24 -10.65
CA TYR A 363 5.54 -23.17 -10.36
C TYR A 363 5.43 -22.08 -11.41
N ILE A 364 5.19 -20.85 -10.97
CA ILE A 364 5.07 -19.68 -11.82
C ILE A 364 6.33 -18.82 -11.67
N LYS A 365 6.94 -18.47 -12.79
CA LYS A 365 8.03 -17.49 -12.84
C LYS A 365 7.45 -16.11 -13.01
N LEU A 366 7.73 -15.21 -12.07
CA LEU A 366 7.27 -13.83 -12.13
C LEU A 366 8.05 -13.05 -13.20
N LEU A 367 7.35 -12.25 -13.99
CA LEU A 367 7.97 -11.38 -15.00
C LEU A 367 8.19 -9.95 -14.48
N LYS A 368 7.43 -9.54 -13.45
CA LYS A 368 7.58 -8.27 -12.76
C LYS A 368 7.76 -8.51 -11.25
N PRO A 369 8.40 -7.59 -10.54
CA PRO A 369 8.50 -7.69 -9.09
C PRO A 369 7.13 -7.52 -8.43
N ILE A 370 6.92 -8.18 -7.30
CA ILE A 370 5.79 -7.94 -6.40
C ILE A 370 6.33 -7.20 -5.19
N LYS A 371 5.70 -6.08 -4.85
CA LYS A 371 5.96 -5.36 -3.60
C LYS A 371 4.75 -5.50 -2.70
N VAL A 372 4.98 -5.85 -1.46
CA VAL A 372 3.92 -6.07 -0.45
C VAL A 372 4.19 -5.18 0.73
N ASP A 373 3.20 -4.40 1.14
CA ASP A 373 3.24 -3.68 2.41
C ASP A 373 3.01 -4.69 3.55
N LEU A 374 4.04 -4.93 4.35
CA LEU A 374 4.01 -5.90 5.44
C LEU A 374 3.13 -5.46 6.62
N THR A 375 2.71 -4.20 6.67
CA THR A 375 1.84 -3.68 7.73
C THR A 375 0.40 -4.15 7.56
N ASN A 376 -0.09 -4.14 6.33
CA ASN A 376 -1.48 -4.45 5.99
C ASN A 376 -1.64 -5.60 4.98
N GLY A 377 -0.56 -6.06 4.37
CA GLY A 377 -0.56 -7.12 3.35
C GLY A 377 -0.99 -6.65 1.95
N TRP A 378 -1.06 -5.34 1.72
CA TRP A 378 -1.39 -4.78 0.41
C TRP A 378 -0.24 -4.94 -0.57
N ILE A 379 -0.57 -5.19 -1.81
CA ILE A 379 0.41 -5.18 -2.89
C ILE A 379 0.54 -3.74 -3.38
N LEU A 380 1.78 -3.30 -3.44
CA LEU A 380 2.17 -1.99 -3.95
C LEU A 380 2.53 -2.11 -5.44
N GLU A 381 2.04 -1.22 -6.26
CA GLU A 381 2.34 -1.16 -7.70
C GLU A 381 3.79 -0.73 -8.00
#